data_35faa6fecf302331f40b64c83835b096
#
_entry.id   35faa6fecf302331f40b64c83835b096
#
_cell.length_a   1.000
_cell.length_b   1.000
_cell.length_c   1.000
_cell.angle_alpha   90.00
_cell.angle_beta   90.00
_cell.angle_gamma   90.00
#
_symmetry.space_group_name_H-M   'P 1'
#
loop_
_entity.id
_entity.type
_entity.pdbx_description
1 polymer ?
#
loop_
_entity_poly.entity_id
_entity_poly.type
_entity_poly.pdbx_seq_one_letter_code
_entity_poly.pdbx_strand_id
1 'polypeptide(L)'
;TIPKDEYEAVGCTCSLGPVTGKMSSKELQDMGVLADLDISILQLQDGMIEFGGYAQELKWLVTDPKRIEQLSNIINGFADSGNTLVLIDRIKTGEMLAEDNPDWVFVSGSMKQKDRQDNYDDVSEMDNKVIVATYGVAAVGINIPRIFNLILIEPGKSFVRVIQSIGRGIR
;
A
#
# COMPACT_ATOMS: atom_id res chain seq x y z
N THR A 1 5.67 -7.93 -16.29
CA THR A 1 4.91 -7.24 -17.36
C THR A 1 5.90 -6.87 -18.45
N ILE A 2 5.60 -7.22 -19.68
CA ILE A 2 6.44 -6.84 -20.82
C ILE A 2 6.30 -5.32 -21.01
N PRO A 3 7.41 -4.58 -21.20
CA PRO A 3 7.34 -3.16 -21.48
C PRO A 3 6.47 -2.87 -22.71
N LYS A 4 5.82 -1.70 -22.71
CA LYS A 4 5.03 -1.25 -23.87
C LYS A 4 5.93 -0.62 -24.95
N ASP A 5 7.11 -0.17 -24.57
CA ASP A 5 8.11 0.34 -25.50
C ASP A 5 8.71 -0.81 -26.31
N GLU A 6 8.78 -0.63 -27.61
CA GLU A 6 9.17 -1.68 -28.55
C GLU A 6 10.64 -2.10 -28.39
N TYR A 7 11.54 -1.14 -28.10
CA TYR A 7 12.95 -1.42 -27.86
C TYR A 7 13.19 -2.18 -26.57
N GLU A 8 12.52 -1.77 -25.49
CA GLU A 8 12.59 -2.47 -24.21
C GLU A 8 11.99 -3.88 -24.29
N ALA A 9 10.89 -4.05 -25.03
CA ALA A 9 10.27 -5.34 -25.27
C ALA A 9 11.19 -6.29 -26.05
N VAL A 10 11.89 -5.78 -27.08
CA VAL A 10 12.90 -6.54 -27.83
C VAL A 10 14.05 -6.93 -26.92
N GLY A 11 14.57 -6.00 -26.10
CA GLY A 11 15.63 -6.30 -25.13
C GLY A 11 15.24 -7.41 -24.16
N CYS A 12 14.00 -7.38 -23.62
CA CYS A 12 13.48 -8.45 -22.78
C CYS A 12 13.39 -9.79 -23.53
N THR A 13 12.90 -9.78 -24.76
CA THR A 13 12.76 -11.00 -25.59
C THR A 13 14.11 -11.60 -25.94
N CYS A 14 15.10 -10.76 -26.26
CA CYS A 14 16.46 -11.21 -26.55
C CYS A 14 17.14 -11.83 -25.32
N SER A 15 16.86 -11.31 -24.12
CA SER A 15 17.50 -11.77 -22.88
C SER A 15 16.81 -12.98 -22.25
N LEU A 16 15.49 -13.07 -22.35
CA LEU A 16 14.66 -14.05 -21.65
C LEU A 16 13.96 -15.05 -22.57
N GLY A 17 14.02 -14.83 -23.88
CA GLY A 17 13.31 -15.62 -24.87
C GLY A 17 11.87 -15.11 -25.13
N PRO A 18 11.15 -15.76 -26.06
CA PRO A 18 9.78 -15.37 -26.42
C PRO A 18 8.79 -15.69 -25.31
N VAL A 19 7.67 -14.95 -25.29
CA VAL A 19 6.56 -15.23 -24.38
C VAL A 19 5.91 -16.56 -24.75
N THR A 20 6.01 -17.55 -23.90
CA THR A 20 5.47 -18.92 -24.13
C THR A 20 4.08 -19.10 -23.56
N GLY A 21 3.62 -18.24 -22.64
CA GLY A 21 2.30 -18.30 -22.07
C GLY A 21 1.92 -17.01 -21.36
N LYS A 22 0.63 -16.79 -21.21
CA LYS A 22 0.05 -15.70 -20.41
C LYS A 22 -1.04 -16.29 -19.55
N MET A 23 -1.10 -15.85 -18.31
CA MET A 23 -2.15 -16.20 -17.37
C MET A 23 -2.64 -14.91 -16.69
N SER A 24 -3.93 -14.74 -16.61
CA SER A 24 -4.53 -13.58 -15.94
C SER A 24 -4.59 -13.80 -14.42
N SER A 25 -4.69 -12.72 -13.66
CA SER A 25 -4.89 -12.83 -12.21
C SER A 25 -6.19 -13.58 -11.88
N LYS A 26 -7.23 -13.42 -12.71
CA LYS A 26 -8.51 -14.13 -12.53
C LYS A 26 -8.35 -15.64 -12.68
N GLU A 27 -7.64 -16.09 -13.70
CA GLU A 27 -7.35 -17.52 -13.86
C GLU A 27 -6.58 -18.10 -12.67
N LEU A 28 -5.61 -17.33 -12.13
CA LEU A 28 -4.85 -17.73 -10.95
C LEU A 28 -5.71 -17.78 -9.68
N GLN A 29 -6.68 -16.87 -9.53
CA GLN A 29 -7.65 -16.88 -8.43
C GLN A 29 -8.58 -18.09 -8.56
N ASP A 30 -9.14 -18.34 -9.75
CA ASP A 30 -10.00 -19.48 -10.03
C ASP A 30 -9.30 -20.84 -9.78
N MET A 31 -7.97 -20.87 -9.93
CA MET A 31 -7.12 -22.02 -9.59
C MET A 31 -6.75 -22.09 -8.10
N GLY A 32 -7.11 -21.13 -7.28
CA GLY A 32 -6.74 -21.04 -5.87
C GLY A 32 -5.26 -20.71 -5.61
N VAL A 33 -4.53 -20.20 -6.62
CA VAL A 33 -3.13 -19.80 -6.51
C VAL A 33 -2.99 -18.38 -5.95
N LEU A 34 -3.95 -17.51 -6.26
CA LEU A 34 -4.08 -16.17 -5.69
C LEU A 34 -5.33 -16.07 -4.83
N ALA A 35 -5.26 -15.29 -3.76
CA ALA A 35 -6.41 -15.00 -2.92
C ALA A 35 -7.46 -14.18 -3.69
N ASP A 36 -8.72 -14.33 -3.31
CA ASP A 36 -9.79 -13.43 -3.75
C ASP A 36 -9.54 -12.02 -3.23
N LEU A 37 -9.98 -11.04 -3.99
CA LEU A 37 -9.75 -9.63 -3.69
C LEU A 37 -11.04 -8.83 -3.88
N ASP A 38 -11.52 -8.23 -2.81
CA ASP A 38 -12.57 -7.23 -2.83
C ASP A 38 -11.96 -5.82 -2.79
N ILE A 39 -12.37 -4.95 -3.71
CA ILE A 39 -11.88 -3.58 -3.80
C ILE A 39 -13.01 -2.63 -3.47
N SER A 40 -12.83 -1.84 -2.42
CA SER A 40 -13.72 -0.76 -2.02
C SER A 40 -13.04 0.58 -2.14
N ILE A 41 -13.72 1.58 -2.74
CA ILE A 41 -13.23 2.95 -2.83
C ILE A 41 -14.02 3.79 -1.83
N LEU A 42 -13.34 4.27 -0.79
CA LEU A 42 -13.91 5.16 0.20
C LEU A 42 -13.64 6.61 -0.18
N GLN A 43 -14.67 7.35 -0.49
CA GLN A 43 -14.58 8.78 -0.76
C GLN A 43 -14.88 9.56 0.52
N LEU A 44 -13.86 10.19 1.11
CA LEU A 44 -14.04 11.10 2.24
C LEU A 44 -14.61 12.43 1.71
N GLN A 45 -15.64 12.91 2.37
CA GLN A 45 -16.24 14.21 2.07
C GLN A 45 -15.76 15.22 3.12
N ASP A 46 -14.80 16.03 2.72
CA ASP A 46 -14.40 17.20 3.48
C ASP A 46 -15.32 18.36 3.06
N GLY A 47 -15.72 19.23 3.98
CA GLY A 47 -16.56 20.39 3.65
C GLY A 47 -15.94 21.27 2.56
N MET A 48 -16.70 22.24 2.05
CA MET A 48 -16.18 23.20 1.05
C MET A 48 -15.07 24.05 1.68
N ILE A 49 -13.81 23.69 1.38
CA ILE A 49 -12.61 24.42 1.78
C ILE A 49 -11.97 24.98 0.52
N GLU A 50 -11.76 26.29 0.48
CA GLU A 50 -11.05 26.91 -0.62
C GLU A 50 -9.56 26.98 -0.32
N PHE A 51 -8.75 26.46 -1.23
CA PHE A 51 -7.29 26.50 -1.16
C PHE A 51 -6.72 27.43 -2.24
N GLY A 52 -5.66 28.14 -1.91
CA GLY A 52 -4.95 29.00 -2.87
C GLY A 52 -4.17 28.25 -3.96
N GLY A 53 -4.16 26.89 -3.92
CA GLY A 53 -3.52 26.04 -4.92
C GLY A 53 -3.29 24.62 -4.42
N TYR A 54 -2.98 23.74 -5.36
CA TYR A 54 -2.79 22.30 -5.14
C TYR A 54 -1.80 21.95 -4.00
N ALA A 55 -0.72 22.70 -3.86
CA ALA A 55 0.27 22.45 -2.81
C ALA A 55 -0.29 22.69 -1.40
N GLN A 56 -1.18 23.67 -1.24
CA GLN A 56 -1.83 23.97 0.04
C GLN A 56 -2.89 22.92 0.36
N GLU A 57 -3.71 22.57 -0.63
CA GLU A 57 -4.70 21.50 -0.51
C GLU A 57 -4.02 20.18 -0.12
N LEU A 58 -2.98 19.79 -0.84
CA LEU A 58 -2.24 18.57 -0.56
C LEU A 58 -1.61 18.58 0.83
N LYS A 59 -1.03 19.72 1.26
CA LYS A 59 -0.51 19.85 2.62
C LYS A 59 -1.60 19.64 3.66
N TRP A 60 -2.76 20.25 3.45
CA TRP A 60 -3.91 20.10 4.34
C TRP A 60 -4.39 18.64 4.40
N LEU A 61 -4.58 18.01 3.23
CA LEU A 61 -5.00 16.61 3.13
C LEU A 61 -4.14 15.64 3.95
N VAL A 62 -2.84 15.92 4.08
CA VAL A 62 -1.88 15.02 4.73
C VAL A 62 -1.51 15.42 6.16
N THR A 63 -1.96 16.60 6.63
CA THR A 63 -1.58 17.11 7.97
C THR A 63 -2.76 17.62 8.80
N ASP A 64 -4.00 17.60 8.29
CA ASP A 64 -5.15 18.01 9.07
C ASP A 64 -5.47 16.99 10.18
N PRO A 65 -5.51 17.40 11.47
CA PRO A 65 -5.69 16.46 12.57
C PRO A 65 -7.03 15.72 12.54
N LYS A 66 -8.12 16.40 12.12
CA LYS A 66 -9.43 15.77 12.03
C LYS A 66 -9.46 14.69 10.97
N ARG A 67 -8.78 14.94 9.85
CA ARG A 67 -8.66 13.97 8.78
C ARG A 67 -7.79 12.77 9.20
N ILE A 68 -6.71 13.00 9.94
CA ILE A 68 -5.90 11.92 10.51
C ILE A 68 -6.73 11.07 11.47
N GLU A 69 -7.51 11.68 12.36
CA GLU A 69 -8.43 10.97 13.26
C GLU A 69 -9.47 10.15 12.48
N GLN A 70 -10.07 10.70 11.42
CA GLN A 70 -11.00 9.97 10.56
C GLN A 70 -10.33 8.77 9.89
N LEU A 71 -9.12 8.94 9.36
CA LEU A 71 -8.34 7.86 8.76
C LEU A 71 -8.01 6.78 9.80
N SER A 72 -7.59 7.17 11.00
CA SER A 72 -7.33 6.26 12.13
C SER A 72 -8.55 5.42 12.47
N ASN A 73 -9.73 6.03 12.54
CA ASN A 73 -10.98 5.33 12.83
C ASN A 73 -11.35 4.32 11.74
N ILE A 74 -11.19 4.70 10.46
CA ILE A 74 -11.44 3.80 9.33
C ILE A 74 -10.46 2.62 9.36
N ILE A 75 -9.18 2.88 9.55
CA ILE A 75 -8.14 1.84 9.59
C ILE A 75 -8.38 0.87 10.74
N ASN A 76 -8.71 1.36 11.93
CA ASN A 76 -9.05 0.53 13.09
C ASN A 76 -10.24 -0.38 12.81
N GLY A 77 -11.28 0.12 12.15
CA GLY A 77 -12.44 -0.69 11.74
C GLY A 77 -12.07 -1.86 10.82
N PHE A 78 -11.08 -1.69 9.95
CA PHE A 78 -10.56 -2.79 9.13
C PHE A 78 -9.64 -3.72 9.91
N ALA A 79 -8.84 -3.18 10.84
CA ALA A 79 -7.91 -3.97 11.65
C ALA A 79 -8.62 -5.00 12.54
N ASP A 80 -9.87 -4.79 12.90
CA ASP A 80 -10.70 -5.76 13.63
C ASP A 80 -10.89 -7.07 12.85
N SER A 81 -10.78 -7.04 11.52
CA SER A 81 -10.92 -8.22 10.66
C SER A 81 -9.60 -8.92 10.35
N GLY A 82 -8.47 -8.39 10.77
CA GLY A 82 -7.13 -8.99 10.57
C GLY A 82 -6.04 -7.97 10.31
N ASN A 83 -4.81 -8.46 10.18
CA ASN A 83 -3.64 -7.61 9.94
C ASN A 83 -3.83 -6.71 8.73
N THR A 84 -3.56 -5.43 8.93
CA THR A 84 -3.82 -4.36 7.97
C THR A 84 -2.53 -3.66 7.57
N LEU A 85 -2.24 -3.65 6.27
CA LEU A 85 -1.15 -2.87 5.68
C LEU A 85 -1.69 -1.57 5.10
N VAL A 86 -1.22 -0.45 5.63
CA VAL A 86 -1.56 0.90 5.16
C VAL A 86 -0.40 1.47 4.36
N LEU A 87 -0.63 1.82 3.11
CA LEU A 87 0.37 2.43 2.24
C LEU A 87 0.10 3.91 2.04
N ILE A 88 1.11 4.71 2.33
CA ILE A 88 1.08 6.17 2.25
C ILE A 88 2.20 6.71 1.34
N ASP A 89 2.01 7.89 0.78
CA ASP A 89 3.04 8.54 -0.05
C ASP A 89 4.01 9.39 0.80
N ARG A 90 3.51 10.03 1.85
CA ARG A 90 4.28 11.01 2.63
C ARG A 90 4.65 10.51 4.02
N ILE A 91 5.91 10.63 4.37
CA ILE A 91 6.43 10.27 5.71
C ILE A 91 5.66 11.00 6.81
N LYS A 92 5.34 12.29 6.60
CA LYS A 92 4.62 13.09 7.60
C LYS A 92 3.25 12.54 7.95
N THR A 93 2.50 12.04 6.96
CA THR A 93 1.21 11.36 7.21
C THR A 93 1.40 10.13 8.09
N GLY A 94 2.45 9.34 7.82
CA GLY A 94 2.77 8.15 8.63
C GLY A 94 3.18 8.47 10.05
N GLU A 95 3.97 9.52 10.25
CA GLU A 95 4.34 10.00 11.59
C GLU A 95 3.10 10.41 12.38
N MET A 96 2.19 11.17 11.78
CA MET A 96 0.96 11.63 12.45
C MET A 96 0.01 10.46 12.76
N LEU A 97 -0.14 9.50 11.86
CA LEU A 97 -0.94 8.31 12.10
C LEU A 97 -0.37 7.45 13.24
N ALA A 98 0.96 7.30 13.30
CA ALA A 98 1.62 6.57 14.37
C ALA A 98 1.60 7.32 15.71
N GLU A 99 1.64 8.65 15.69
CA GLU A 99 1.50 9.49 16.90
C GLU A 99 0.09 9.38 17.49
N ASP A 100 -0.93 9.35 16.63
CA ASP A 100 -2.33 9.17 17.00
C ASP A 100 -2.63 7.72 17.46
N ASN A 101 -1.88 6.73 16.98
CA ASN A 101 -2.04 5.32 17.29
C ASN A 101 -0.71 4.66 17.67
N PRO A 102 -0.28 4.73 18.93
CA PRO A 102 1.04 4.24 19.38
C PRO A 102 1.27 2.73 19.21
N ASP A 103 0.20 1.95 19.07
CA ASP A 103 0.26 0.49 18.85
C ASP A 103 0.51 0.10 17.39
N TRP A 104 0.49 1.08 16.48
CA TRP A 104 0.76 0.84 15.07
C TRP A 104 2.25 0.89 14.77
N VAL A 105 2.67 0.06 13.83
CA VAL A 105 4.07 0.02 13.39
C VAL A 105 4.24 0.91 12.16
N PHE A 106 5.04 1.97 12.28
CA PHE A 106 5.36 2.83 11.13
C PHE A 106 6.72 2.47 10.56
N VAL A 107 6.76 2.20 9.25
CA VAL A 107 7.96 1.81 8.52
C VAL A 107 8.22 2.75 7.36
N SER A 108 9.37 3.43 7.38
CA SER A 108 9.78 4.35 6.32
C SER A 108 11.12 3.94 5.68
N GLY A 109 11.45 4.55 4.55
CA GLY A 109 12.71 4.30 3.84
C GLY A 109 13.97 4.67 4.63
N SER A 110 13.85 5.55 5.63
CA SER A 110 14.96 5.95 6.51
C SER A 110 15.33 4.90 7.56
N MET A 111 14.46 3.93 7.82
CA MET A 111 14.69 2.85 8.78
C MET A 111 15.68 1.81 8.21
N LYS A 112 16.57 1.27 9.03
CA LYS A 112 17.50 0.21 8.62
C LYS A 112 16.75 -1.05 8.19
N GLN A 113 17.29 -1.78 7.25
CA GLN A 113 16.63 -2.97 6.69
C GLN A 113 16.37 -4.05 7.75
N LYS A 114 17.29 -4.22 8.70
CA LYS A 114 17.13 -5.18 9.80
C LYS A 114 15.96 -4.82 10.70
N ASP A 115 15.89 -3.56 11.13
CA ASP A 115 14.81 -3.08 12.01
C ASP A 115 13.44 -3.19 11.34
N ARG A 116 13.39 -3.02 10.00
CA ARG A 116 12.16 -3.24 9.22
C ARG A 116 11.75 -4.70 9.21
N GLN A 117 12.71 -5.63 9.05
CA GLN A 117 12.41 -7.06 9.04
C GLN A 117 11.93 -7.52 10.40
N ASP A 118 12.58 -7.10 11.48
CA ASP A 118 12.16 -7.42 12.85
C ASP A 118 10.70 -6.96 13.11
N ASN A 119 10.33 -5.74 12.67
CA ASN A 119 8.95 -5.24 12.76
C ASN A 119 7.95 -6.08 11.93
N TYR A 120 8.34 -6.60 10.77
CA TYR A 120 7.46 -7.43 9.94
C TYR A 120 7.27 -8.82 10.54
N ASP A 121 8.32 -9.38 11.11
CA ASP A 121 8.28 -10.68 11.77
C ASP A 121 7.39 -10.61 13.01
N ASP A 122 7.52 -9.56 13.83
CA ASP A 122 6.67 -9.32 15.00
C ASP A 122 5.18 -9.23 14.61
N VAL A 123 4.85 -8.49 13.55
CA VAL A 123 3.45 -8.35 13.09
C VAL A 123 2.93 -9.65 12.50
N SER A 124 3.75 -10.44 11.85
CA SER A 124 3.32 -11.71 11.24
C SER A 124 2.92 -12.76 12.29
N GLU A 125 3.43 -12.64 13.52
CA GLU A 125 3.09 -13.50 14.64
C GLU A 125 1.86 -13.03 15.43
N MET A 126 1.40 -11.80 15.19
CA MET A 126 0.27 -11.18 15.88
C MET A 126 -0.96 -11.12 14.98
N ASP A 127 -2.14 -10.98 15.61
CA ASP A 127 -3.40 -10.75 14.91
C ASP A 127 -3.86 -9.30 15.10
N ASN A 128 -4.60 -8.78 14.14
CA ASN A 128 -5.23 -7.45 14.18
C ASN A 128 -4.23 -6.28 14.34
N LYS A 129 -3.04 -6.43 13.78
CA LYS A 129 -2.02 -5.38 13.80
C LYS A 129 -2.07 -4.50 12.56
N VAL A 130 -1.72 -3.23 12.76
CA VAL A 130 -1.63 -2.24 11.68
C VAL A 130 -0.17 -1.89 11.42
N ILE A 131 0.23 -2.01 10.15
CA ILE A 131 1.51 -1.51 9.67
C ILE A 131 1.24 -0.37 8.71
N VAL A 132 1.82 0.78 8.99
CA VAL A 132 1.84 1.92 8.07
C VAL A 132 3.19 1.96 7.38
N ALA A 133 3.22 1.94 6.05
CA ALA A 133 4.45 1.95 5.29
C ALA A 133 4.39 2.93 4.11
N THR A 134 5.53 3.50 3.74
CA THR A 134 5.58 4.30 2.51
C THR A 134 5.57 3.40 1.28
N TYR A 135 4.97 3.86 0.17
CA TYR A 135 4.97 3.11 -1.10
C TYR A 135 6.38 2.74 -1.58
N GLY A 136 7.39 3.57 -1.30
CA GLY A 136 8.77 3.28 -1.65
C GLY A 136 9.31 2.04 -0.94
N VAL A 137 8.99 1.88 0.33
CA VAL A 137 9.36 0.68 1.12
C VAL A 137 8.59 -0.54 0.64
N ALA A 138 7.30 -0.40 0.39
CA ALA A 138 6.47 -1.48 -0.13
C ALA A 138 6.95 -1.98 -1.50
N ALA A 139 7.45 -1.11 -2.36
CA ALA A 139 7.97 -1.48 -3.68
C ALA A 139 9.21 -2.38 -3.62
N VAL A 140 10.06 -2.25 -2.60
CA VAL A 140 11.35 -2.96 -2.48
C VAL A 140 11.23 -4.37 -1.88
N GLY A 141 10.02 -4.82 -1.52
CA GLY A 141 9.85 -6.22 -1.11
C GLY A 141 9.36 -6.44 0.31
N ILE A 142 8.27 -5.80 0.68
CA ILE A 142 7.54 -6.24 1.86
C ILE A 142 6.99 -7.65 1.57
N ASN A 143 7.40 -8.61 2.35
CA ASN A 143 6.80 -9.92 2.39
C ASN A 143 6.28 -10.17 3.81
N ILE A 144 5.08 -9.67 4.08
CA ILE A 144 4.41 -9.89 5.36
C ILE A 144 3.33 -10.94 5.10
N PRO A 145 3.48 -12.15 5.63
CA PRO A 145 2.41 -13.14 5.59
C PRO A 145 1.21 -12.66 6.42
N ARG A 146 0.02 -13.17 6.10
CA ARG A 146 -1.21 -12.90 6.85
C ARG A 146 -1.68 -11.43 6.84
N ILE A 147 -1.44 -10.69 5.74
CA ILE A 147 -2.11 -9.41 5.51
C ILE A 147 -3.50 -9.69 4.92
N PHE A 148 -4.53 -9.29 5.63
CA PHE A 148 -5.93 -9.45 5.23
C PHE A 148 -6.49 -8.17 4.61
N ASN A 149 -6.02 -7.01 5.06
CA ASN A 149 -6.48 -5.73 4.56
C ASN A 149 -5.31 -4.91 3.99
N LEU A 150 -5.53 -4.32 2.82
CA LEU A 150 -4.60 -3.38 2.21
C LEU A 150 -5.31 -2.05 1.98
N ILE A 151 -4.86 -1.01 2.68
CA ILE A 151 -5.41 0.33 2.58
C ILE A 151 -4.41 1.22 1.84
N LEU A 152 -4.87 1.87 0.78
CA LEU A 152 -4.07 2.78 -0.03
C LEU A 152 -4.50 4.22 0.26
N ILE A 153 -3.63 4.98 0.90
CA ILE A 153 -3.81 6.41 1.15
C ILE A 153 -2.86 7.18 0.22
N GLU A 154 -3.36 8.19 -0.46
CA GLU A 154 -2.57 9.03 -1.36
C GLU A 154 -1.82 8.24 -2.46
N PRO A 155 -2.47 7.33 -3.19
CA PRO A 155 -1.77 6.48 -4.18
C PRO A 155 -1.18 7.28 -5.34
N GLY A 156 -1.52 8.56 -5.45
CA GLY A 156 -1.12 9.44 -6.55
C GLY A 156 -1.67 8.95 -7.89
N LYS A 157 -1.08 9.42 -8.98
CA LYS A 157 -1.52 9.07 -10.36
C LYS A 157 -0.77 7.86 -10.94
N SER A 158 0.03 7.13 -10.15
CA SER A 158 0.82 6.02 -10.65
C SER A 158 0.03 4.72 -10.66
N PHE A 159 -0.53 4.39 -11.83
CA PHE A 159 -1.20 3.10 -12.05
C PHE A 159 -0.31 1.89 -11.69
N VAL A 160 0.98 1.94 -12.07
CA VAL A 160 1.94 0.86 -11.77
C VAL A 160 2.09 0.67 -10.26
N ARG A 161 2.19 1.77 -9.50
CA ARG A 161 2.30 1.74 -8.04
C ARG A 161 1.09 1.05 -7.41
N VAL A 162 -0.13 1.42 -7.83
CA VAL A 162 -1.37 0.84 -7.32
C VAL A 162 -1.42 -0.66 -7.62
N ILE A 163 -1.20 -1.07 -8.86
CA ILE A 163 -1.22 -2.49 -9.26
C ILE A 163 -0.16 -3.32 -8.53
N GLN A 164 1.05 -2.79 -8.35
CA GLN A 164 2.09 -3.49 -7.59
C GLN A 164 1.74 -3.63 -6.11
N SER A 165 1.08 -2.63 -5.53
CA SER A 165 0.63 -2.67 -4.14
C SER A 165 -0.47 -3.71 -3.95
N ILE A 166 -1.46 -3.75 -4.83
CA ILE A 166 -2.53 -4.76 -4.84
C ILE A 166 -1.94 -6.16 -4.98
N GLY A 167 -1.00 -6.36 -5.93
CA GLY A 167 -0.34 -7.65 -6.14
C GLY A 167 0.43 -8.20 -4.93
N ARG A 168 0.63 -7.40 -3.88
CA ARG A 168 1.23 -7.87 -2.61
C ARG A 168 0.17 -8.35 -1.61
N GLY A 169 -1.04 -7.80 -1.67
CA GLY A 169 -2.15 -8.18 -0.81
C GLY A 169 -2.83 -9.50 -1.22
N ILE A 170 -2.65 -9.95 -2.46
CA ILE A 170 -3.32 -11.16 -3.00
C ILE A 170 -2.43 -12.42 -3.01
N ARG A 171 -1.47 -12.50 -2.13
CA ARG A 171 -0.59 -13.67 -2.02
C ARG A 171 -1.07 -14.65 -0.97
#